data_1079692f22a0d226e357c2483b7da3b2
#
_entry.id   1079692f22a0d226e357c2483b7da3b2
#
_cell.length_a   1.000
_cell.length_b   1.000
_cell.length_c   1.000
_cell.angle_alpha   90.00
_cell.angle_beta   90.00
_cell.angle_gamma   90.00
#
_symmetry.space_group_name_H-M   'P 1'
#
loop_
_entity.id
_entity.type
_entity.pdbx_description
1 polymer ?
#
loop_
_entity_poly.entity_id
_entity_poly.type
_entity_poly.pdbx_seq_one_letter_code
_entity_poly.pdbx_strand_id
1 'polypeptide(L)'
;EGFQNIFLRRGFSTYIVDQPRRGDAGRTTVEGTVTPKPDEQMWFNQFRVGVWPDYFKGVQFSHDKEALNQYFRQMTPNTGPFDVNVISDAMSAVVDKSGPAILFTHSQGGGPGWYTAMKNNKVKAIVAFEPGSGFVFPEKELPAPMPSAFDTLKGEPVPMEQFMALTKIPILIIYGDNIPDKPVAMPAQDSWRVRLAMARKWR
;
A
#
# COMPACT_ATOMS: atom_id res chain seq x y z
N GLU A 1 9.00 3.32 -17.99
CA GLU A 1 7.84 2.53 -18.40
C GLU A 1 7.18 1.88 -17.19
N GLY A 2 5.85 2.09 -17.00
CA GLY A 2 5.10 1.54 -15.88
C GLY A 2 4.49 0.17 -16.15
N PHE A 3 3.97 -0.48 -15.11
CA PHE A 3 3.32 -1.80 -15.18
C PHE A 3 2.19 -1.86 -16.19
N GLN A 4 1.37 -0.80 -16.31
CA GLN A 4 0.28 -0.73 -17.29
C GLN A 4 0.77 -1.03 -18.71
N ASN A 5 1.79 -0.32 -19.16
CA ASN A 5 2.33 -0.50 -20.52
C ASN A 5 2.94 -1.89 -20.71
N ILE A 6 3.61 -2.42 -19.70
CA ILE A 6 4.22 -3.75 -19.74
C ILE A 6 3.12 -4.81 -19.89
N PHE A 7 2.05 -4.74 -19.12
CA PHE A 7 0.96 -5.71 -19.17
C PHE A 7 0.16 -5.62 -20.46
N LEU A 8 -0.18 -4.40 -20.90
CA LEU A 8 -0.88 -4.20 -22.19
C LEU A 8 -0.10 -4.78 -23.36
N ARG A 9 1.22 -4.57 -23.44
CA ARG A 9 2.07 -5.17 -24.48
C ARG A 9 2.14 -6.69 -24.41
N ARG A 10 1.90 -7.28 -23.25
CA ARG A 10 1.84 -8.72 -23.05
C ARG A 10 0.44 -9.31 -23.25
N GLY A 11 -0.52 -8.49 -23.69
CA GLY A 11 -1.88 -8.93 -24.00
C GLY A 11 -2.83 -9.00 -22.79
N PHE A 12 -2.45 -8.44 -21.65
CA PHE A 12 -3.33 -8.40 -20.49
C PHE A 12 -4.17 -7.13 -20.48
N SER A 13 -5.46 -7.26 -20.24
CA SER A 13 -6.32 -6.12 -19.91
C SER A 13 -5.89 -5.51 -18.57
N THR A 14 -5.83 -4.17 -18.51
CA THR A 14 -5.37 -3.47 -17.32
C THR A 14 -6.39 -2.40 -16.93
N TYR A 15 -6.76 -2.37 -15.67
CA TYR A 15 -7.62 -1.38 -15.05
C TYR A 15 -6.81 -0.60 -14.02
N ILE A 16 -6.71 0.71 -14.18
CA ILE A 16 -6.16 1.61 -13.17
C ILE A 16 -7.35 2.22 -12.44
N VAL A 17 -7.33 2.15 -11.12
CA VAL A 17 -8.47 2.54 -10.29
C VAL A 17 -7.99 3.48 -9.19
N ASP A 18 -8.66 4.63 -9.07
CA ASP A 18 -8.55 5.47 -7.89
C ASP A 18 -9.47 4.95 -6.79
N GLN A 19 -8.93 4.84 -5.60
CA GLN A 19 -9.76 4.44 -4.45
C GLN A 19 -10.75 5.55 -4.08
N PRO A 20 -11.94 5.24 -3.55
CA PRO A 20 -12.88 6.23 -3.05
C PRO A 20 -12.21 7.27 -2.14
N ARG A 21 -12.60 8.53 -2.30
CA ARG A 21 -12.06 9.70 -1.58
C ARG A 21 -10.60 10.03 -1.92
N ARG A 22 -10.16 9.66 -3.13
CA ARG A 22 -8.82 9.99 -3.62
C ARG A 22 -8.82 10.12 -5.14
N GLY A 23 -7.96 11.00 -5.70
CA GLY A 23 -7.82 11.21 -7.14
C GLY A 23 -9.14 11.58 -7.81
N ASP A 24 -9.43 10.97 -8.97
CA ASP A 24 -10.66 11.18 -9.72
C ASP A 24 -11.90 10.64 -8.99
N ALA A 25 -11.73 9.71 -8.06
CA ALA A 25 -12.77 9.24 -7.14
C ALA A 25 -12.83 10.06 -5.83
N GLY A 26 -12.34 11.29 -5.85
CA GLY A 26 -12.20 12.16 -4.67
C GLY A 26 -13.51 12.74 -4.14
N ARG A 27 -14.63 12.65 -4.85
CA ARG A 27 -15.94 13.08 -4.33
C ARG A 27 -16.35 12.20 -3.15
N THR A 28 -16.89 12.84 -2.12
CA THR A 28 -17.33 12.16 -0.91
C THR A 28 -18.66 12.71 -0.41
N THR A 29 -19.46 11.85 0.22
CA THR A 29 -20.69 12.22 0.91
C THR A 29 -20.48 12.46 2.40
N VAL A 30 -19.26 12.25 2.91
CA VAL A 30 -18.88 12.57 4.27
C VAL A 30 -18.08 13.87 4.29
N GLU A 31 -18.17 14.59 5.39
CA GLU A 31 -17.37 15.79 5.59
C GLU A 31 -15.87 15.46 5.55
N GLY A 32 -15.11 16.24 4.82
CA GLY A 32 -13.66 16.08 4.70
C GLY A 32 -13.01 17.36 4.19
N THR A 33 -11.84 17.65 4.70
CA THR A 33 -11.00 18.78 4.29
C THR A 33 -9.63 18.30 3.85
N VAL A 34 -9.11 18.92 2.81
CA VAL A 34 -7.70 18.79 2.41
C VAL A 34 -6.94 19.98 2.99
N THR A 35 -6.09 19.71 3.97
CA THR A 35 -5.20 20.72 4.53
C THR A 35 -3.83 20.59 3.89
N PRO A 36 -3.30 21.63 3.21
CA PRO A 36 -1.95 21.62 2.68
C PRO A 36 -0.92 21.38 3.80
N LYS A 37 0.03 20.49 3.55
CA LYS A 37 1.14 20.19 4.46
C LYS A 37 2.45 20.18 3.68
N PRO A 38 3.48 20.91 4.12
CA PRO A 38 4.80 20.89 3.51
C PRO A 38 5.59 19.67 4.01
N ASP A 39 5.19 18.48 3.65
CA ASP A 39 5.75 17.22 4.13
C ASP A 39 6.53 16.42 3.06
N GLU A 40 6.90 17.05 1.96
CA GLU A 40 7.65 16.45 0.85
C GLU A 40 8.96 15.79 1.31
N GLN A 41 9.67 16.43 2.22
CA GLN A 41 10.94 15.90 2.76
C GLN A 41 10.70 14.63 3.59
N MET A 42 9.61 14.60 4.34
CA MET A 42 9.20 13.39 5.06
C MET A 42 8.89 12.26 4.08
N TRP A 43 8.19 12.54 2.97
CA TRP A 43 7.89 11.54 1.94
C TRP A 43 9.14 11.07 1.19
N PHE A 44 10.13 11.95 0.95
CA PHE A 44 11.44 11.55 0.42
C PHE A 44 12.08 10.46 1.28
N ASN A 45 12.07 10.65 2.60
CA ASN A 45 12.60 9.69 3.55
C ASN A 45 11.71 8.42 3.62
N GLN A 46 10.39 8.60 3.65
CA GLN A 46 9.43 7.51 3.77
C GLN A 46 9.46 6.56 2.56
N PHE A 47 9.66 7.08 1.36
CA PHE A 47 9.82 6.26 0.15
C PHE A 47 11.24 5.77 -0.06
N ARG A 48 12.12 5.97 0.90
CA ARG A 48 13.51 5.50 0.90
C ARG A 48 14.31 5.96 -0.34
N VAL A 49 13.99 7.16 -0.83
CA VAL A 49 14.82 7.83 -1.84
C VAL A 49 16.17 8.19 -1.25
N GLY A 50 16.17 8.59 0.03
CA GLY A 50 17.34 8.95 0.78
C GLY A 50 17.00 9.40 2.20
N VAL A 51 17.91 10.17 2.79
CA VAL A 51 17.67 10.98 3.99
C VAL A 51 17.84 12.43 3.55
N TRP A 52 16.74 13.16 3.50
CA TRP A 52 16.71 14.49 2.93
C TRP A 52 17.86 15.39 3.43
N PRO A 53 18.61 16.07 2.54
CA PRO A 53 18.44 16.10 1.07
C PRO A 53 19.29 15.05 0.32
N ASP A 54 19.96 14.14 1.01
CA ASP A 54 20.93 13.21 0.46
C ASP A 54 20.27 11.90 -0.03
N TYR A 55 20.56 11.50 -1.25
CA TYR A 55 20.07 10.27 -1.84
C TYR A 55 20.84 9.05 -1.32
N PHE A 56 20.16 7.91 -1.18
CA PHE A 56 20.86 6.64 -0.93
C PHE A 56 21.74 6.26 -2.12
N LYS A 57 22.89 5.66 -1.82
CA LYS A 57 23.79 5.16 -2.86
C LYS A 57 23.09 4.10 -3.71
N GLY A 58 23.07 4.32 -5.02
CA GLY A 58 22.51 3.37 -5.99
C GLY A 58 21.00 3.36 -6.07
N VAL A 59 20.29 4.28 -5.37
CA VAL A 59 18.84 4.40 -5.53
C VAL A 59 18.46 4.69 -6.99
N GLN A 60 17.46 3.97 -7.50
CA GLN A 60 16.99 4.08 -8.88
C GLN A 60 15.98 5.24 -9.05
N PHE A 61 16.28 6.39 -8.47
CA PHE A 61 15.51 7.62 -8.58
C PHE A 61 16.35 8.70 -9.26
N SER A 62 15.74 9.51 -10.09
CA SER A 62 16.43 10.60 -10.78
C SER A 62 16.93 11.64 -9.77
N HIS A 63 18.20 12.07 -9.91
CA HIS A 63 18.76 13.17 -9.14
C HIS A 63 18.48 14.54 -9.77
N ASP A 64 17.73 14.58 -10.87
CA ASP A 64 17.29 15.82 -11.49
C ASP A 64 16.26 16.53 -10.63
N LYS A 65 16.46 17.85 -10.41
CA LYS A 65 15.58 18.65 -9.55
C LYS A 65 14.14 18.74 -10.07
N GLU A 66 13.97 18.81 -11.40
CA GLU A 66 12.62 18.87 -11.97
C GLU A 66 11.92 17.52 -11.86
N ALA A 67 12.62 16.40 -12.02
CA ALA A 67 12.06 15.08 -11.79
C ALA A 67 11.57 14.93 -10.32
N LEU A 68 12.34 15.42 -9.35
CA LEU A 68 11.94 15.43 -7.95
C LEU A 68 10.72 16.35 -7.70
N ASN A 69 10.70 17.55 -8.31
CA ASN A 69 9.56 18.46 -8.22
C ASN A 69 8.29 17.82 -8.80
N GLN A 70 8.37 17.17 -9.95
CA GLN A 70 7.24 16.45 -10.55
C GLN A 70 6.76 15.32 -9.67
N TYR A 71 7.67 14.58 -9.06
CA TYR A 71 7.36 13.53 -8.10
C TYR A 71 6.53 14.06 -6.92
N PHE A 72 6.92 15.18 -6.33
CA PHE A 72 6.16 15.79 -5.23
C PHE A 72 4.80 16.34 -5.68
N ARG A 73 4.72 16.95 -6.85
CA ARG A 73 3.46 17.52 -7.38
C ARG A 73 2.40 16.47 -7.71
N GLN A 74 2.79 15.23 -8.00
CA GLN A 74 1.83 14.16 -8.28
C GLN A 74 1.19 13.56 -7.03
N MET A 75 1.65 13.89 -5.84
CA MET A 75 1.10 13.36 -4.60
C MET A 75 -0.35 13.80 -4.41
N THR A 76 -1.25 12.83 -4.32
CA THR A 76 -2.69 13.06 -4.24
C THR A 76 -3.17 12.82 -2.82
N PRO A 77 -3.77 13.83 -2.15
CA PRO A 77 -4.31 13.66 -0.81
C PRO A 77 -5.59 12.85 -0.79
N ASN A 78 -5.93 12.28 0.36
CA ASN A 78 -7.28 11.81 0.61
C ASN A 78 -8.21 13.02 0.82
N THR A 79 -9.42 12.95 0.26
CA THR A 79 -10.46 13.99 0.37
C THR A 79 -11.48 13.68 1.47
N GLY A 80 -11.25 12.64 2.25
CA GLY A 80 -12.06 12.22 3.39
C GLY A 80 -11.38 11.12 4.20
N PRO A 81 -12.00 10.62 5.27
CA PRO A 81 -11.45 9.58 6.11
C PRO A 81 -11.12 8.32 5.32
N PHE A 82 -10.00 7.70 5.64
CA PHE A 82 -9.66 6.37 5.12
C PHE A 82 -10.60 5.34 5.73
N ASP A 83 -11.30 4.60 4.87
CA ASP A 83 -12.24 3.55 5.27
C ASP A 83 -11.98 2.31 4.40
N VAL A 84 -11.38 1.31 5.01
CA VAL A 84 -10.99 0.07 4.32
C VAL A 84 -12.20 -0.68 3.76
N ASN A 85 -13.36 -0.61 4.42
CA ASN A 85 -14.58 -1.27 3.96
C ASN A 85 -15.15 -0.59 2.72
N VAL A 86 -15.29 0.74 2.74
CA VAL A 86 -15.74 1.51 1.57
C VAL A 86 -14.84 1.26 0.37
N ILE A 87 -13.52 1.27 0.58
CA ILE A 87 -12.54 1.04 -0.50
C ILE A 87 -12.64 -0.39 -1.04
N SER A 88 -12.66 -1.38 -0.16
CA SER A 88 -12.71 -2.79 -0.58
C SER A 88 -14.04 -3.19 -1.19
N ASP A 89 -15.16 -2.59 -0.78
CA ASP A 89 -16.48 -2.79 -1.41
C ASP A 89 -16.50 -2.20 -2.82
N ALA A 90 -15.96 -1.00 -3.00
CA ALA A 90 -15.83 -0.39 -4.32
C ALA A 90 -14.93 -1.22 -5.25
N MET A 91 -13.78 -1.70 -4.75
CA MET A 91 -12.89 -2.57 -5.52
C MET A 91 -13.53 -3.92 -5.85
N SER A 92 -14.29 -4.50 -4.92
CA SER A 92 -15.08 -5.72 -5.18
C SER A 92 -16.08 -5.49 -6.31
N ALA A 93 -16.78 -4.36 -6.34
CA ALA A 93 -17.70 -4.00 -7.41
C ALA A 93 -16.99 -3.82 -8.77
N VAL A 94 -15.77 -3.28 -8.78
CA VAL A 94 -14.93 -3.22 -10.00
C VAL A 94 -14.60 -4.62 -10.49
N VAL A 95 -14.14 -5.50 -9.60
CA VAL A 95 -13.81 -6.90 -9.94
C VAL A 95 -15.04 -7.65 -10.44
N ASP A 96 -16.22 -7.37 -9.90
CA ASP A 96 -17.48 -7.97 -10.38
C ASP A 96 -17.79 -7.62 -11.83
N LYS A 97 -17.50 -6.37 -12.23
CA LYS A 97 -17.71 -5.89 -13.60
C LYS A 97 -16.61 -6.28 -14.56
N SER A 98 -15.35 -6.28 -14.12
CA SER A 98 -14.20 -6.59 -14.98
C SER A 98 -14.00 -8.11 -15.18
N GLY A 99 -14.52 -8.93 -14.26
CA GLY A 99 -14.28 -10.38 -14.23
C GLY A 99 -13.09 -10.77 -13.37
N PRO A 100 -12.62 -12.02 -13.44
CA PRO A 100 -11.49 -12.51 -12.65
C PRO A 100 -10.24 -11.66 -12.85
N ALA A 101 -9.61 -11.24 -11.75
CA ALA A 101 -8.50 -10.30 -11.79
C ALA A 101 -7.36 -10.66 -10.82
N ILE A 102 -6.16 -10.21 -11.14
CA ILE A 102 -5.03 -10.14 -10.23
C ILE A 102 -4.96 -8.69 -9.71
N LEU A 103 -4.90 -8.50 -8.41
CA LEU A 103 -4.74 -7.19 -7.81
C LEU A 103 -3.26 -6.81 -7.73
N PHE A 104 -2.94 -5.62 -8.22
CA PHE A 104 -1.67 -4.97 -7.97
C PHE A 104 -1.91 -3.82 -6.99
N THR A 105 -1.35 -3.91 -5.80
CA THR A 105 -1.52 -2.91 -4.76
C THR A 105 -0.20 -2.27 -4.40
N HIS A 106 -0.23 -1.04 -3.91
CA HIS A 106 0.94 -0.34 -3.43
C HIS A 106 0.62 0.42 -2.13
N SER A 107 1.54 0.38 -1.18
CA SER A 107 1.52 1.19 0.04
C SER A 107 0.19 1.12 0.80
N GLN A 108 -0.57 2.22 0.88
CA GLN A 108 -1.88 2.31 1.52
C GLN A 108 -2.89 1.31 0.95
N GLY A 109 -2.75 0.94 -0.33
CA GLY A 109 -3.64 -0.02 -1.01
C GLY A 109 -3.47 -1.47 -0.55
N GLY A 110 -2.47 -1.80 0.25
CA GLY A 110 -2.26 -3.16 0.76
C GLY A 110 -3.45 -3.67 1.55
N GLY A 111 -3.85 -2.98 2.62
CA GLY A 111 -5.02 -3.32 3.43
C GLY A 111 -6.28 -3.53 2.59
N PRO A 112 -6.74 -2.54 1.82
CA PRO A 112 -7.88 -2.71 0.92
C PRO A 112 -7.77 -3.90 -0.05
N GLY A 113 -6.56 -4.22 -0.52
CA GLY A 113 -6.33 -5.39 -1.37
C GLY A 113 -6.67 -6.71 -0.68
N TRP A 114 -6.24 -6.89 0.57
CA TRP A 114 -6.59 -8.08 1.36
C TRP A 114 -8.08 -8.18 1.60
N TYR A 115 -8.72 -7.10 2.03
CA TYR A 115 -10.15 -7.05 2.27
C TYR A 115 -10.97 -7.29 1.01
N THR A 116 -10.53 -6.78 -0.15
CA THR A 116 -11.18 -7.05 -1.44
C THR A 116 -11.14 -8.55 -1.77
N ALA A 117 -9.99 -9.20 -1.58
CA ALA A 117 -9.85 -10.63 -1.86
C ALA A 117 -10.66 -11.51 -0.89
N MET A 118 -10.81 -11.08 0.37
CA MET A 118 -11.69 -11.77 1.32
C MET A 118 -13.17 -11.64 0.94
N LYS A 119 -13.57 -10.54 0.30
CA LYS A 119 -14.95 -10.24 -0.10
C LYS A 119 -15.31 -10.80 -1.48
N ASN A 120 -14.33 -11.06 -2.35
CA ASN A 120 -14.59 -11.39 -3.76
C ASN A 120 -13.70 -12.52 -4.28
N ASN A 121 -14.30 -13.67 -4.52
CA ASN A 121 -13.61 -14.89 -5.00
C ASN A 121 -13.14 -14.83 -6.46
N LYS A 122 -13.48 -13.76 -7.20
CA LYS A 122 -12.93 -13.47 -8.54
C LYS A 122 -11.54 -12.87 -8.48
N VAL A 123 -11.07 -12.42 -7.32
CA VAL A 123 -9.65 -12.10 -7.10
C VAL A 123 -8.86 -13.40 -7.14
N LYS A 124 -7.92 -13.53 -8.07
CA LYS A 124 -7.17 -14.78 -8.32
C LYS A 124 -5.76 -14.76 -7.77
N ALA A 125 -5.21 -13.59 -7.55
CA ALA A 125 -3.90 -13.39 -6.92
C ALA A 125 -3.75 -11.95 -6.45
N ILE A 126 -2.77 -11.69 -5.58
CA ILE A 126 -2.38 -10.34 -5.17
C ILE A 126 -0.88 -10.19 -5.32
N VAL A 127 -0.44 -9.08 -5.93
CA VAL A 127 0.93 -8.61 -5.90
C VAL A 127 0.94 -7.28 -5.16
N ALA A 128 1.51 -7.27 -3.96
CA ALA A 128 1.54 -6.11 -3.08
C ALA A 128 2.95 -5.54 -3.02
N PHE A 129 3.10 -4.32 -3.52
CA PHE A 129 4.34 -3.57 -3.41
C PHE A 129 4.30 -2.69 -2.18
N GLU A 130 5.30 -2.83 -1.31
CA GLU A 130 5.47 -1.97 -0.14
C GLU A 130 4.20 -1.81 0.71
N PRO A 131 3.45 -2.86 1.04
CA PRO A 131 2.23 -2.69 1.81
C PRO A 131 2.52 -1.99 3.14
N GLY A 132 1.84 -0.86 3.38
CA GLY A 132 2.16 0.04 4.47
C GLY A 132 1.45 -0.29 5.78
N SER A 133 0.29 -0.96 5.71
CA SER A 133 -0.56 -1.26 6.87
C SER A 133 -1.65 -2.27 6.49
N GLY A 134 -2.54 -2.58 7.43
CA GLY A 134 -3.70 -3.42 7.19
C GLY A 134 -3.35 -4.90 7.04
N PHE A 135 -2.26 -5.36 7.65
CA PHE A 135 -1.95 -6.79 7.72
C PHE A 135 -3.00 -7.50 8.58
N VAL A 136 -3.81 -8.33 7.96
CA VAL A 136 -4.88 -9.06 8.62
C VAL A 136 -4.38 -10.39 9.20
N PHE A 137 -4.93 -10.77 10.34
CA PHE A 137 -4.65 -12.05 11.02
C PHE A 137 -5.94 -12.61 11.61
N PRO A 138 -6.04 -13.95 11.78
CA PRO A 138 -7.11 -14.51 12.58
C PRO A 138 -7.11 -13.89 13.98
N GLU A 139 -8.28 -13.59 14.53
CA GLU A 139 -8.44 -12.92 15.84
C GLU A 139 -7.61 -13.57 16.96
N LYS A 140 -7.51 -14.89 16.94
CA LYS A 140 -6.78 -15.67 17.97
C LYS A 140 -5.27 -15.78 17.69
N GLU A 141 -4.81 -15.33 16.54
CA GLU A 141 -3.42 -15.46 16.07
C GLU A 141 -2.76 -14.09 15.80
N LEU A 142 -3.31 -13.04 16.39
CA LEU A 142 -2.74 -11.70 16.27
C LEU A 142 -1.30 -11.67 16.80
N PRO A 143 -0.34 -11.21 16.00
CA PRO A 143 1.00 -10.99 16.49
C PRO A 143 1.03 -9.83 17.49
N ALA A 144 2.01 -9.86 18.40
CA ALA A 144 2.25 -8.73 19.27
C ALA A 144 2.47 -7.43 18.47
N PRO A 145 1.97 -6.29 18.94
CA PRO A 145 2.25 -5.01 18.32
C PRO A 145 3.75 -4.75 18.16
N MET A 146 4.16 -4.19 17.05
CA MET A 146 5.56 -3.92 16.71
C MET A 146 5.85 -2.42 16.80
N PRO A 147 6.50 -1.94 17.88
CA PRO A 147 6.84 -0.53 18.01
C PRO A 147 7.97 -0.15 17.04
N SER A 148 7.88 1.05 16.50
CA SER A 148 8.92 1.71 15.72
C SER A 148 9.11 3.14 16.18
N ALA A 149 10.14 3.80 15.69
CA ALA A 149 10.36 5.23 15.93
C ALA A 149 9.28 6.12 15.27
N PHE A 150 8.46 5.59 14.37
CA PHE A 150 7.37 6.31 13.70
C PHE A 150 6.03 6.09 14.42
N ASP A 151 5.65 4.83 14.62
CA ASP A 151 4.39 4.40 15.25
C ASP A 151 4.51 2.98 15.81
N THR A 152 3.40 2.45 16.29
CA THR A 152 3.28 1.03 16.65
C THR A 152 2.39 0.32 15.63
N LEU A 153 3.00 -0.52 14.79
CA LEU A 153 2.27 -1.33 13.82
C LEU A 153 1.55 -2.48 14.52
N LYS A 154 0.25 -2.62 14.24
CA LYS A 154 -0.60 -3.70 14.76
C LYS A 154 -1.15 -4.52 13.60
N GLY A 155 -1.36 -5.81 13.84
CA GLY A 155 -2.18 -6.65 12.96
C GLY A 155 -3.66 -6.31 13.12
N GLU A 156 -4.41 -6.46 12.02
CA GLU A 156 -5.86 -6.23 11.99
C GLU A 156 -6.58 -7.57 12.22
N PRO A 157 -7.42 -7.70 13.25
CA PRO A 157 -8.16 -8.95 13.50
C PRO A 157 -9.25 -9.17 12.46
N VAL A 158 -9.33 -10.38 11.93
CA VAL A 158 -10.43 -10.81 11.06
C VAL A 158 -10.91 -12.21 11.48
N PRO A 159 -12.19 -12.54 11.24
CA PRO A 159 -12.68 -13.90 11.44
C PRO A 159 -11.85 -14.93 10.66
N MET A 160 -11.58 -16.09 11.24
CA MET A 160 -10.79 -17.15 10.62
C MET A 160 -11.34 -17.53 9.23
N GLU A 161 -12.65 -17.60 9.06
CA GLU A 161 -13.27 -17.91 7.78
C GLU A 161 -12.90 -16.92 6.68
N GLN A 162 -12.86 -15.62 7.01
CA GLN A 162 -12.44 -14.59 6.07
C GLN A 162 -10.94 -14.70 5.76
N PHE A 163 -10.11 -14.90 6.77
CA PHE A 163 -8.68 -15.10 6.56
C PHE A 163 -8.39 -16.29 5.64
N MET A 164 -9.10 -17.39 5.81
CA MET A 164 -8.96 -18.58 4.97
C MET A 164 -9.24 -18.33 3.48
N ALA A 165 -9.94 -17.26 3.10
CA ALA A 165 -10.09 -16.88 1.70
C ALA A 165 -8.75 -16.43 1.08
N LEU A 166 -7.89 -15.77 1.84
CA LEU A 166 -6.56 -15.36 1.38
C LEU A 166 -5.61 -16.53 1.16
N THR A 167 -5.74 -17.60 1.95
CA THR A 167 -4.88 -18.78 1.81
C THR A 167 -5.16 -19.59 0.53
N LYS A 168 -6.26 -19.30 -0.17
CA LYS A 168 -6.68 -19.99 -1.41
C LYS A 168 -6.11 -19.36 -2.68
N ILE A 169 -5.43 -18.23 -2.57
CA ILE A 169 -4.88 -17.50 -3.71
C ILE A 169 -3.38 -17.21 -3.52
N PRO A 170 -2.59 -17.17 -4.59
CA PRO A 170 -1.21 -16.73 -4.50
C PRO A 170 -1.11 -15.26 -4.06
N ILE A 171 -0.25 -14.99 -3.09
CA ILE A 171 0.06 -13.63 -2.63
C ILE A 171 1.56 -13.44 -2.69
N LEU A 172 2.00 -12.41 -3.43
CA LEU A 172 3.39 -11.98 -3.52
C LEU A 172 3.52 -10.61 -2.86
N ILE A 173 4.38 -10.50 -1.86
CA ILE A 173 4.70 -9.23 -1.19
C ILE A 173 6.13 -8.86 -1.56
N ILE A 174 6.32 -7.65 -2.07
CA ILE A 174 7.60 -7.14 -2.51
C ILE A 174 7.93 -5.89 -1.71
N TYR A 175 9.10 -5.89 -1.08
CA TYR A 175 9.71 -4.71 -0.48
C TYR A 175 11.02 -4.41 -1.20
N GLY A 176 11.32 -3.12 -1.37
CA GLY A 176 12.56 -2.66 -1.98
C GLY A 176 13.71 -2.56 -0.98
N ASP A 177 14.74 -1.85 -1.38
CA ASP A 177 16.00 -1.73 -0.66
C ASP A 177 15.95 -0.73 0.52
N ASN A 178 17.08 -0.60 1.20
CA ASN A 178 17.32 0.38 2.28
C ASN A 178 16.37 0.22 3.48
N ILE A 179 15.96 -1.01 3.78
CA ILE A 179 15.22 -1.36 5.00
C ILE A 179 16.23 -1.84 6.04
N PRO A 180 16.32 -1.23 7.22
CA PRO A 180 17.27 -1.63 8.25
C PRO A 180 16.87 -2.98 8.89
N ASP A 181 17.86 -3.80 9.23
CA ASP A 181 17.64 -5.07 9.95
C ASP A 181 17.41 -4.88 11.46
N LYS A 182 17.86 -3.76 12.00
CA LYS A 182 17.80 -3.43 13.43
C LYS A 182 17.08 -2.11 13.65
N PRO A 183 16.52 -1.84 14.84
CA PRO A 183 15.93 -0.54 15.17
C PRO A 183 16.90 0.61 14.90
N VAL A 184 16.38 1.66 14.27
CA VAL A 184 17.11 2.90 13.96
C VAL A 184 16.30 4.10 14.42
N ALA A 185 17.01 5.19 14.74
CA ALA A 185 16.37 6.43 15.20
C ALA A 185 15.58 7.17 14.10
N MET A 186 15.87 6.89 12.81
CA MET A 186 15.17 7.50 11.69
C MET A 186 13.75 6.92 11.55
N PRO A 187 12.69 7.70 11.86
CA PRO A 187 11.33 7.17 11.93
C PRO A 187 10.87 6.50 10.65
N ALA A 188 11.12 7.12 9.50
CA ALA A 188 10.73 6.60 8.20
C ALA A 188 11.32 5.20 7.93
N GLN A 189 12.63 5.01 8.17
CA GLN A 189 13.30 3.75 7.95
C GLN A 189 12.87 2.67 8.95
N ASP A 190 12.77 3.03 10.23
CA ASP A 190 12.36 2.08 11.27
C ASP A 190 10.92 1.59 11.06
N SER A 191 10.06 2.44 10.50
CA SER A 191 8.70 2.06 10.14
C SER A 191 8.65 0.94 9.08
N TRP A 192 9.57 0.94 8.13
CA TRP A 192 9.66 -0.11 7.12
C TRP A 192 10.23 -1.42 7.67
N ARG A 193 11.14 -1.33 8.64
CA ARG A 193 11.64 -2.52 9.37
C ARG A 193 10.49 -3.32 9.99
N VAL A 194 9.59 -2.65 10.72
CA VAL A 194 8.46 -3.33 11.36
C VAL A 194 7.43 -3.82 10.35
N ARG A 195 7.21 -3.10 9.23
CA ARG A 195 6.32 -3.55 8.14
C ARG A 195 6.83 -4.83 7.47
N LEU A 196 8.13 -4.90 7.17
CA LEU A 196 8.74 -6.11 6.63
C LEU A 196 8.67 -7.27 7.66
N ALA A 197 8.92 -6.99 8.93
CA ALA A 197 8.80 -7.99 10.00
C ALA A 197 7.35 -8.50 10.14
N MET A 198 6.35 -7.61 10.03
CA MET A 198 4.93 -7.99 10.07
C MET A 198 4.55 -8.85 8.87
N ALA A 199 4.97 -8.47 7.65
CA ALA A 199 4.75 -9.27 6.45
C ALA A 199 5.34 -10.69 6.55
N ARG A 200 6.48 -10.84 7.18
CA ARG A 200 7.12 -12.15 7.42
C ARG A 200 6.31 -13.06 8.38
N LYS A 201 5.37 -12.51 9.14
CA LYS A 201 4.47 -13.31 10.00
C LYS A 201 3.36 -14.02 9.20
N TRP A 202 3.19 -13.69 7.94
CA TRP A 202 2.22 -14.34 7.05
C TRP A 202 2.75 -15.65 6.41
N ARG A 203 3.94 -16.08 6.73
CA ARG A 203 4.52 -17.32 6.21
C ARG A 203 4.02 -18.55 6.95
#